data_b0f32434a4b82d19f1c914abefb38bf0
#
_entry.id   b0f32434a4b82d19f1c914abefb38bf0
#
_cell.length_a   1.000
_cell.length_b   1.000
_cell.length_c   1.000
_cell.angle_alpha   90.00
_cell.angle_beta   90.00
_cell.angle_gamma   90.00
#
_symmetry.space_group_name_H-M   'P 1'
#
loop_
_entity.id
_entity.type
_entity.pdbx_description
1 polymer ?
#
loop_
_entity_poly.entity_id
_entity_poly.type
_entity_poly.pdbx_seq_one_letter_code
_entity_poly.pdbx_strand_id
1 'polypeptide(L)'
;MLTFFLKGGYMNKFFSNIKKYHKYAIRSAKAELKSEVADSYLNWLWWIIEPVCFMLIYTFIFGYVFHNKTPYFASFVFIGLTAWDFFNRMVKGSVKLITNNRDLVKKVYIPKYILLLAKSYTYLFKMGISMIITFCLMFAQG
;
A
#
# COMPACT_ATOMS: atom_id res chain seq x y z
N MET A 1 28.86 18.81 -3.79
CA MET A 1 27.61 18.10 -4.14
C MET A 1 26.48 18.30 -3.10
N LEU A 2 26.77 18.38 -1.80
CA LEU A 2 25.80 18.64 -0.73
C LEU A 2 25.18 20.07 -0.76
N THR A 3 25.89 21.07 -1.22
CA THR A 3 25.41 22.46 -1.29
C THR A 3 24.35 22.72 -2.36
N PHE A 4 24.19 21.81 -3.32
CA PHE A 4 23.15 21.90 -4.36
C PHE A 4 21.75 21.47 -3.83
N PHE A 5 21.71 20.64 -2.80
CA PHE A 5 20.47 20.19 -2.16
C PHE A 5 19.87 21.22 -1.20
N LEU A 6 20.65 22.18 -0.72
CA LEU A 6 20.24 23.18 0.27
C LEU A 6 19.65 24.47 -0.34
N LYS A 7 19.48 24.55 -1.66
CA LYS A 7 18.78 25.68 -2.28
C LYS A 7 17.27 25.53 -2.04
N GLY A 8 16.76 26.19 -1.00
CA GLY A 8 15.36 26.15 -0.56
C GLY A 8 14.28 26.35 -1.65
N GLY A 9 14.68 26.71 -2.88
CA GLY A 9 13.79 26.77 -4.02
C GLY A 9 13.29 25.41 -4.55
N TYR A 10 14.05 24.33 -4.39
CA TYR A 10 13.61 22.99 -4.83
C TYR A 10 12.64 22.35 -3.86
N MET A 11 12.86 22.51 -2.57
CA MET A 11 11.93 22.03 -1.54
C MET A 11 10.58 22.75 -1.63
N ASN A 12 10.60 24.08 -1.78
CA ASN A 12 9.35 24.85 -1.97
C ASN A 12 8.61 24.46 -3.26
N LYS A 13 9.33 24.25 -4.38
CA LYS A 13 8.73 23.74 -5.63
C LYS A 13 8.17 22.32 -5.46
N PHE A 14 8.87 21.46 -4.73
CA PHE A 14 8.44 20.10 -4.46
C PHE A 14 7.12 20.10 -3.65
N PHE A 15 7.06 20.82 -2.53
CA PHE A 15 5.85 20.95 -1.72
C PHE A 15 4.70 21.64 -2.47
N SER A 16 4.99 22.70 -3.22
CA SER A 16 4.00 23.38 -4.06
C SER A 16 3.41 22.45 -5.13
N ASN A 17 4.27 21.66 -5.79
CA ASN A 17 3.81 20.68 -6.76
C ASN A 17 3.02 19.55 -6.13
N ILE A 18 3.41 19.04 -4.96
CA ILE A 18 2.61 18.04 -4.23
C ILE A 18 1.22 18.62 -3.95
N LYS A 19 1.13 19.84 -3.42
CA LYS A 19 -0.15 20.48 -3.14
C LYS A 19 -0.99 20.69 -4.41
N LYS A 20 -0.35 21.05 -5.52
CA LYS A 20 -1.02 21.25 -6.82
C LYS A 20 -1.55 19.94 -7.41
N TYR A 21 -0.74 18.87 -7.36
CA TYR A 21 -1.06 17.59 -8.00
C TYR A 21 -1.66 16.55 -7.05
N HIS A 22 -1.78 16.85 -5.75
CA HIS A 22 -2.40 15.98 -4.75
C HIS A 22 -3.81 15.51 -5.16
N LYS A 23 -4.65 16.43 -5.64
CA LYS A 23 -5.99 16.08 -6.15
C LYS A 23 -5.93 15.11 -7.33
N TYR A 24 -4.93 15.28 -8.22
CA TYR A 24 -4.69 14.34 -9.32
C TYR A 24 -4.26 12.97 -8.79
N ALA A 25 -3.31 12.92 -7.85
CA ALA A 25 -2.85 11.67 -7.25
C ALA A 25 -3.99 10.88 -6.60
N ILE A 26 -4.86 11.54 -5.85
CA ILE A 26 -6.04 10.89 -5.23
C ILE A 26 -7.03 10.42 -6.30
N ARG A 27 -7.31 11.22 -7.32
CA ARG A 27 -8.21 10.81 -8.42
C ARG A 27 -7.64 9.62 -9.18
N SER A 28 -6.35 9.61 -9.45
CA SER A 28 -5.66 8.50 -10.11
C SER A 28 -5.71 7.23 -9.27
N ALA A 29 -5.44 7.32 -7.97
CA ALA A 29 -5.56 6.19 -7.04
C ALA A 29 -7.00 5.65 -6.98
N LYS A 30 -8.00 6.54 -6.91
CA LYS A 30 -9.41 6.15 -6.93
C LYS A 30 -9.83 5.48 -8.24
N ALA A 31 -9.34 5.98 -9.37
CA ALA A 31 -9.60 5.37 -10.68
C ALA A 31 -8.96 3.98 -10.78
N GLU A 32 -7.75 3.81 -10.27
CA GLU A 32 -7.06 2.53 -10.23
C GLU A 32 -7.81 1.51 -9.37
N LEU A 33 -8.20 1.88 -8.13
CA LEU A 33 -9.01 1.03 -7.26
C LEU A 33 -10.33 0.64 -7.91
N LYS A 34 -10.99 1.60 -8.58
CA LYS A 34 -12.25 1.35 -9.29
C LYS A 34 -12.06 0.39 -10.46
N SER A 35 -10.98 0.51 -11.23
CA SER A 35 -10.70 -0.42 -12.34
C SER A 35 -10.41 -1.83 -11.83
N GLU A 36 -9.64 -1.98 -10.75
CA GLU A 36 -9.38 -3.28 -10.14
C GLU A 36 -10.66 -3.98 -9.66
N VAL A 37 -11.64 -3.23 -9.14
CA VAL A 37 -12.94 -3.77 -8.74
C VAL A 37 -13.82 -4.08 -9.94
N ALA A 38 -13.75 -3.26 -11.00
CA ALA A 38 -14.56 -3.45 -12.21
C ALA A 38 -14.12 -4.66 -13.02
N ASP A 39 -12.83 -4.96 -13.05
CA ASP A 39 -12.28 -6.08 -13.80
C ASP A 39 -12.70 -7.44 -13.23
N SER A 40 -12.86 -7.56 -11.91
CA SER A 40 -13.34 -8.77 -11.26
C SER A 40 -13.74 -8.51 -9.80
N TYR A 41 -14.95 -8.95 -9.42
CA TYR A 41 -15.38 -8.96 -8.01
C TYR A 41 -14.47 -9.82 -7.12
N LEU A 42 -13.89 -10.90 -7.69
CA LEU A 42 -12.92 -11.73 -6.98
C LEU A 42 -11.61 -10.98 -6.70
N ASN A 43 -11.20 -10.07 -7.56
CA ASN A 43 -9.94 -9.33 -7.38
C ASN A 43 -9.99 -8.44 -6.12
N TRP A 44 -11.14 -7.81 -5.85
CA TRP A 44 -11.33 -7.03 -4.62
C TRP A 44 -11.34 -7.92 -3.37
N LEU A 45 -12.03 -9.06 -3.44
CA LEU A 45 -12.10 -10.02 -2.34
C LEU A 45 -10.72 -10.60 -2.01
N TRP A 46 -9.84 -10.74 -3.03
CA TRP A 46 -8.48 -11.24 -2.88
C TRP A 46 -7.61 -10.36 -1.97
N TRP A 47 -7.83 -9.06 -1.96
CA TRP A 47 -7.08 -8.17 -1.04
C TRP A 47 -7.29 -8.49 0.43
N ILE A 48 -8.42 -9.09 0.75
CA ILE A 48 -8.79 -9.49 2.13
C ILE A 48 -8.40 -10.95 2.37
N ILE A 49 -8.71 -11.84 1.44
CA ILE A 49 -8.47 -13.28 1.58
C ILE A 49 -6.97 -13.56 1.70
N GLU A 50 -6.14 -12.96 0.86
CA GLU A 50 -4.70 -13.21 0.84
C GLU A 50 -4.05 -13.00 2.22
N PRO A 51 -4.15 -11.83 2.89
CA PRO A 51 -3.58 -11.63 4.22
C PRO A 51 -4.24 -12.50 5.29
N VAL A 52 -5.54 -12.78 5.19
CA VAL A 52 -6.24 -13.66 6.15
C VAL A 52 -5.74 -15.11 6.02
N CYS A 53 -5.56 -15.62 4.80
CA CYS A 53 -4.99 -16.96 4.58
C CYS A 53 -3.57 -17.07 5.14
N PHE A 54 -2.73 -16.09 4.89
CA PHE A 54 -1.39 -16.07 5.47
C PHE A 54 -1.43 -16.03 6.99
N MET A 55 -2.28 -15.21 7.59
CA MET A 55 -2.48 -15.18 9.05
C MET A 55 -2.84 -16.56 9.59
N LEU A 56 -3.80 -17.25 8.97
CA LEU A 56 -4.23 -18.59 9.40
C LEU A 56 -3.09 -19.60 9.31
N ILE A 57 -2.33 -19.60 8.21
CA ILE A 57 -1.19 -20.49 8.00
C ILE A 57 -0.12 -20.26 9.08
N TYR A 58 0.27 -19.00 9.29
CA TYR A 58 1.29 -18.67 10.30
C TYR A 58 0.82 -18.96 11.72
N THR A 59 -0.45 -18.66 12.03
CA THR A 59 -1.03 -18.98 13.35
C THR A 59 -1.07 -20.47 13.58
N PHE A 60 -1.41 -21.27 12.57
CA PHE A 60 -1.38 -22.73 12.65
C PHE A 60 0.05 -23.26 12.88
N ILE A 61 1.01 -22.81 12.09
CA ILE A 61 2.40 -23.26 12.21
C ILE A 61 2.97 -22.89 13.59
N PHE A 62 2.91 -21.64 13.97
CA PHE A 62 3.55 -21.18 15.21
C PHE A 62 2.74 -21.49 16.46
N GLY A 63 1.40 -21.48 16.38
CA GLY A 63 0.54 -21.82 17.49
C GLY A 63 0.46 -23.31 17.76
N TYR A 64 0.23 -24.11 16.72
CA TYR A 64 0.01 -25.54 16.86
C TYR A 64 1.32 -26.34 16.80
N VAL A 65 2.17 -26.10 15.79
CA VAL A 65 3.39 -26.87 15.58
C VAL A 65 4.48 -26.49 16.59
N PHE A 66 4.68 -25.20 16.82
CA PHE A 66 5.69 -24.69 17.76
C PHE A 66 5.16 -24.47 19.20
N HIS A 67 3.90 -24.79 19.46
CA HIS A 67 3.26 -24.68 20.79
C HIS A 67 3.41 -23.28 21.43
N ASN A 68 3.40 -22.24 20.62
CA ASN A 68 3.51 -20.87 21.10
C ASN A 68 2.18 -20.46 21.77
N LYS A 69 2.20 -20.22 23.08
CA LYS A 69 1.02 -19.83 23.89
C LYS A 69 0.90 -18.32 24.10
N THR A 70 1.50 -17.52 23.23
CA THR A 70 1.43 -16.06 23.34
C THR A 70 -0.02 -15.59 23.13
N PRO A 71 -0.61 -14.81 24.05
CA PRO A 71 -1.95 -14.27 23.86
C PRO A 71 -1.97 -13.36 22.62
N TYR A 72 -3.07 -13.38 21.89
CA TYR A 72 -3.28 -12.57 20.67
C TYR A 72 -2.25 -12.78 19.56
N PHE A 73 -1.61 -13.95 19.52
CA PHE A 73 -0.57 -14.27 18.54
C PHE A 73 -1.03 -14.07 17.09
N ALA A 74 -2.26 -14.47 16.76
CA ALA A 74 -2.82 -14.30 15.42
C ALA A 74 -2.87 -12.83 14.99
N SER A 75 -3.32 -11.94 15.88
CA SER A 75 -3.37 -10.49 15.61
C SER A 75 -1.97 -9.89 15.43
N PHE A 76 -1.01 -10.32 16.26
CA PHE A 76 0.38 -9.90 16.13
C PHE A 76 0.97 -10.28 14.77
N VAL A 77 0.79 -11.53 14.35
CA VAL A 77 1.24 -12.04 13.05
C VAL A 77 0.57 -11.27 11.91
N PHE A 78 -0.73 -11.01 12.01
CA PHE A 78 -1.47 -10.30 10.98
C PHE A 78 -0.99 -8.85 10.78
N ILE A 79 -0.69 -8.14 11.86
CA ILE A 79 -0.12 -6.79 11.82
C ILE A 79 1.24 -6.81 11.09
N GLY A 80 2.11 -7.74 11.48
CA GLY A 80 3.43 -7.89 10.87
C GLY A 80 3.36 -8.21 9.38
N LEU A 81 2.50 -9.15 9.00
CA LEU A 81 2.28 -9.52 7.59
C LEU A 81 1.71 -8.35 6.77
N THR A 82 0.76 -7.61 7.32
CA THR A 82 0.16 -6.44 6.64
C THR A 82 1.19 -5.35 6.38
N ALA A 83 2.04 -5.04 7.36
CA ALA A 83 3.11 -4.07 7.21
C ALA A 83 4.15 -4.54 6.18
N TRP A 84 4.53 -5.81 6.21
CA TRP A 84 5.46 -6.42 5.26
C TRP A 84 4.91 -6.43 3.84
N ASP A 85 3.64 -6.79 3.66
CA ASP A 85 2.98 -6.80 2.34
C ASP A 85 2.89 -5.39 1.75
N PHE A 86 2.51 -4.40 2.57
CA PHE A 86 2.52 -3.00 2.15
C PHE A 86 3.90 -2.56 1.65
N PHE A 87 4.96 -2.86 2.39
CA PHE A 87 6.33 -2.54 1.99
C PHE A 87 6.71 -3.21 0.66
N ASN A 88 6.45 -4.51 0.52
CA ASN A 88 6.74 -5.26 -0.70
C ASN A 88 5.99 -4.71 -1.92
N ARG A 89 4.70 -4.39 -1.78
CA ARG A 89 3.90 -3.82 -2.86
C ARG A 89 4.40 -2.44 -3.25
N MET A 90 4.80 -1.62 -2.29
CA MET A 90 5.40 -0.31 -2.54
C MET A 90 6.69 -0.43 -3.34
N VAL A 91 7.61 -1.28 -2.92
CA VAL A 91 8.90 -1.47 -3.61
C VAL A 91 8.67 -2.02 -5.02
N LYS A 92 7.92 -3.11 -5.17
CA LYS A 92 7.62 -3.72 -6.47
C LYS A 92 6.88 -2.76 -7.41
N GLY A 93 5.91 -2.02 -6.87
CA GLY A 93 5.15 -1.03 -7.62
C GLY A 93 6.01 0.14 -8.10
N SER A 94 6.93 0.61 -7.26
CA SER A 94 7.84 1.70 -7.59
C SER A 94 8.80 1.34 -8.73
N VAL A 95 9.34 0.13 -8.73
CA VAL A 95 10.24 -0.37 -9.78
C VAL A 95 9.53 -0.42 -11.14
N LYS A 96 8.29 -0.90 -11.17
CA LYS A 96 7.50 -1.04 -12.40
C LYS A 96 6.76 0.25 -12.82
N LEU A 97 6.76 1.27 -11.98
CA LEU A 97 5.95 2.46 -12.16
C LEU A 97 6.18 3.16 -13.51
N ILE A 98 7.43 3.37 -13.87
CA ILE A 98 7.83 4.08 -15.09
C ILE A 98 7.51 3.24 -16.31
N THR A 99 7.74 1.93 -16.23
CA THR A 99 7.49 1.01 -17.33
C THR A 99 6.01 0.89 -17.63
N ASN A 100 5.18 0.74 -16.60
CA ASN A 100 3.73 0.60 -16.75
C ASN A 100 3.03 1.89 -17.18
N ASN A 101 3.61 3.06 -16.92
CA ASN A 101 3.03 4.36 -17.25
C ASN A 101 3.81 5.08 -18.37
N ARG A 102 4.52 4.37 -19.24
CA ARG A 102 5.31 4.95 -20.32
C ARG A 102 4.52 5.93 -21.20
N ASP A 103 3.31 5.58 -21.56
CA ASP A 103 2.48 6.41 -22.44
C ASP A 103 1.97 7.68 -21.75
N LEU A 104 1.65 7.59 -20.46
CA LEU A 104 1.30 8.76 -19.66
C LEU A 104 2.48 9.71 -19.50
N VAL A 105 3.68 9.18 -19.23
CA VAL A 105 4.91 9.97 -19.05
C VAL A 105 5.31 10.67 -20.36
N LYS A 106 5.02 10.07 -21.52
CA LYS A 106 5.31 10.66 -22.83
C LYS A 106 4.30 11.71 -23.26
N LYS A 107 3.02 11.51 -22.93
CA LYS A 107 1.91 12.38 -23.38
C LYS A 107 1.65 13.59 -22.48
N VAL A 108 1.94 13.45 -21.18
CA VAL A 108 1.64 14.51 -20.19
C VAL A 108 2.89 14.78 -19.37
N TYR A 109 3.26 16.04 -19.25
CA TYR A 109 4.39 16.48 -18.43
C TYR A 109 4.01 16.40 -16.92
N ILE A 110 3.90 15.16 -16.41
CA ILE A 110 3.64 14.91 -14.99
C ILE A 110 4.97 14.50 -14.34
N PRO A 111 5.38 15.14 -13.23
CA PRO A 111 6.55 14.71 -12.48
C PRO A 111 6.41 13.27 -12.00
N LYS A 112 7.44 12.45 -12.22
CA LYS A 112 7.42 11.00 -11.91
C LYS A 112 7.08 10.68 -10.45
N TYR A 113 7.45 11.56 -9.52
CA TYR A 113 7.12 11.39 -8.10
C TYR A 113 5.62 11.51 -7.80
N ILE A 114 4.85 12.20 -8.64
CA ILE A 114 3.38 12.28 -8.50
C ILE A 114 2.73 10.92 -8.80
N LEU A 115 3.25 10.19 -9.77
CA LEU A 115 2.81 8.80 -10.05
C LEU A 115 3.12 7.88 -8.87
N LEU A 116 4.28 8.05 -8.23
CA LEU A 116 4.63 7.32 -7.01
C LEU A 116 3.67 7.65 -5.87
N LEU A 117 3.32 8.91 -5.69
CA LEU A 117 2.32 9.32 -4.70
C LEU A 117 0.94 8.72 -4.96
N ALA A 118 0.49 8.68 -6.22
CA ALA A 118 -0.78 8.04 -6.58
C ALA A 118 -0.78 6.56 -6.20
N LYS A 119 0.28 5.82 -6.53
CA LYS A 119 0.45 4.42 -6.11
C LYS A 119 0.49 4.25 -4.60
N SER A 120 1.19 5.14 -3.89
CA SER A 120 1.22 5.12 -2.42
C SER A 120 -0.17 5.25 -1.81
N TYR A 121 -1.02 6.14 -2.34
CA TYR A 121 -2.40 6.27 -1.87
C TYR A 121 -3.22 4.99 -2.09
N THR A 122 -3.06 4.32 -3.24
CA THR A 122 -3.71 3.03 -3.52
C THR A 122 -3.32 1.98 -2.49
N TYR A 123 -2.02 1.84 -2.21
CA TYR A 123 -1.53 0.84 -1.24
C TYR A 123 -1.87 1.19 0.20
N LEU A 124 -1.85 2.48 0.58
CA LEU A 124 -2.28 2.95 1.90
C LEU A 124 -3.77 2.66 2.13
N PHE A 125 -4.61 2.82 1.11
CA PHE A 125 -6.02 2.48 1.21
C PHE A 125 -6.22 0.97 1.48
N LYS A 126 -5.52 0.11 0.75
CA LYS A 126 -5.55 -1.35 0.96
C LYS A 126 -5.04 -1.73 2.35
N MET A 127 -3.95 -1.13 2.80
CA MET A 127 -3.43 -1.31 4.16
C MET A 127 -4.45 -0.87 5.22
N GLY A 128 -5.17 0.22 5.00
CA GLY A 128 -6.23 0.69 5.89
C GLY A 128 -7.36 -0.34 6.07
N ILE A 129 -7.79 -0.99 4.99
CA ILE A 129 -8.77 -2.08 5.05
C ILE A 129 -8.24 -3.24 5.90
N SER A 130 -7.00 -3.66 5.68
CA SER A 130 -6.37 -4.73 6.48
C SER A 130 -6.27 -4.37 7.97
N MET A 131 -5.99 -3.11 8.30
CA MET A 131 -5.98 -2.62 9.69
C MET A 131 -7.36 -2.70 10.35
N ILE A 132 -8.43 -2.36 9.63
CA ILE A 132 -9.81 -2.49 10.14
C ILE A 132 -10.11 -3.96 10.47
N ILE A 133 -9.71 -4.89 9.61
CA ILE A 133 -9.88 -6.33 9.84
C ILE A 133 -9.12 -6.75 11.11
N THR A 134 -7.89 -6.25 11.30
CA THR A 134 -7.09 -6.51 12.51
C THR A 134 -7.82 -6.07 13.77
N PHE A 135 -8.40 -4.85 13.77
CA PHE A 135 -9.19 -4.36 14.90
C PHE A 135 -10.39 -5.24 15.17
N CYS A 136 -11.13 -5.65 14.12
CA CYS A 136 -12.26 -6.58 14.29
C CYS A 136 -11.83 -7.92 14.91
N LEU A 137 -10.69 -8.45 14.47
CA LEU A 137 -10.14 -9.70 15.03
C LEU A 137 -9.73 -9.55 16.50
N MET A 138 -9.13 -8.44 16.88
CA MET A 138 -8.78 -8.15 18.27
C MET A 138 -10.03 -8.11 19.16
N PHE A 139 -11.10 -7.44 18.72
CA PHE A 139 -12.37 -7.42 19.45
C PHE A 139 -13.04 -8.80 19.54
N ALA A 140 -12.86 -9.65 18.54
CA ALA A 140 -13.42 -11.00 18.56
C ALA A 140 -12.65 -11.97 19.47
N GLN A 141 -11.39 -11.68 19.77
CA GLN A 141 -10.53 -12.51 20.64
C GLN A 141 -10.50 -12.03 22.10
N GLY A 142 -10.97 -10.83 22.38
CA GLY A 142 -11.04 -10.24 23.71
C GLY A 142 -12.37 -10.42 24.34
#